data_18504352cc34bd24a279e2bbd4c0beb1
#
_entry.id   18504352cc34bd24a279e2bbd4c0beb1
#
_cell.length_a   1.000
_cell.length_b   1.000
_cell.length_c   1.000
_cell.angle_alpha   90.00
_cell.angle_beta   90.00
_cell.angle_gamma   90.00
#
_symmetry.space_group_name_H-M   'P 1'
#
loop_
_entity.id
_entity.type
_entity.pdbx_description
1 polymer ?
#
loop_
_entity_poly.entity_id
_entity_poly.type
_entity_poly.pdbx_seq_one_letter_code
_entity_poly.pdbx_strand_id
1 'polypeptide(L)'
;RDYWQSSSYFWGANTEPEWSAALVQHLDFYRDENSKLVQDGIMDINTDAYYPRPSFDRGGEGHGSSGRNHQVQTRYLQNAAYIRLKNLQLGYTLPEKWTRPAKIERLRTYFSAENIWTGTSLASMFDPETIDGGNNNTEKDWRTYNNGNAYPLSIQLSFGISITF
;
A
#
# COMPACT_ATOMS: atom_id res chain seq x y z
N ARG A 1 -1.26 -4.74 15.45
CA ARG A 1 -1.41 -5.85 14.50
C ARG A 1 -0.10 -6.00 13.73
N ASP A 2 0.56 -7.13 13.90
CA ASP A 2 1.80 -7.42 13.20
C ASP A 2 1.49 -8.05 11.84
N TYR A 3 2.28 -7.68 10.84
CA TYR A 3 2.13 -8.14 9.48
C TYR A 3 3.47 -8.63 8.93
N TRP A 4 3.47 -9.81 8.40
CA TRP A 4 4.59 -10.43 7.70
C TRP A 4 4.18 -10.76 6.27
N GLN A 5 5.02 -10.39 5.31
CA GLN A 5 4.77 -10.66 3.91
C GLN A 5 5.92 -11.48 3.32
N SER A 6 5.58 -12.64 2.78
CA SER A 6 6.52 -13.54 2.11
C SER A 6 6.43 -13.51 0.60
N SER A 7 5.50 -12.72 0.03
CA SER A 7 5.28 -12.70 -1.41
C SER A 7 6.46 -12.09 -2.18
N SER A 8 6.61 -12.53 -3.41
CA SER A 8 7.57 -11.97 -4.36
C SER A 8 7.36 -10.47 -4.60
N TYR A 9 6.15 -9.98 -4.46
CA TYR A 9 5.82 -8.56 -4.59
C TYR A 9 6.55 -7.70 -3.56
N PHE A 10 6.57 -8.13 -2.30
CA PHE A 10 7.30 -7.44 -1.24
C PHE A 10 8.81 -7.52 -1.44
N TRP A 11 9.31 -8.65 -1.92
CA TRP A 11 10.75 -8.89 -2.07
C TRP A 11 11.31 -8.45 -3.44
N GLY A 12 10.46 -8.11 -4.39
CA GLY A 12 10.87 -7.75 -5.75
C GLY A 12 11.44 -8.90 -6.56
N ALA A 13 11.23 -10.13 -6.13
CA ALA A 13 11.79 -11.31 -6.77
C ALA A 13 10.75 -12.41 -6.91
N ASN A 14 10.68 -13.02 -8.09
CA ASN A 14 9.88 -14.19 -8.35
C ASN A 14 10.71 -15.24 -9.11
N THR A 15 10.31 -16.49 -9.03
CA THR A 15 10.88 -17.58 -9.83
C THR A 15 10.57 -17.43 -11.31
N GLU A 16 9.50 -16.75 -11.65
CA GLU A 16 9.04 -16.48 -13.01
C GLU A 16 9.28 -15.02 -13.37
N PRO A 17 10.18 -14.72 -14.32
CA PRO A 17 10.58 -13.36 -14.65
C PRO A 17 9.43 -12.44 -15.05
N GLU A 18 8.42 -12.97 -15.73
CA GLU A 18 7.24 -12.23 -16.18
C GLU A 18 6.35 -11.70 -15.03
N TRP A 19 6.51 -12.26 -13.85
CA TRP A 19 5.74 -11.89 -12.66
C TRP A 19 6.56 -11.07 -11.66
N SER A 20 7.83 -10.82 -11.99
CA SER A 20 8.73 -10.03 -11.14
C SER A 20 8.55 -8.55 -11.46
N ALA A 21 8.11 -7.79 -10.49
CA ALA A 21 8.03 -6.35 -10.57
C ALA A 21 8.97 -5.72 -9.53
N ALA A 22 9.89 -4.89 -9.99
CA ALA A 22 10.66 -4.04 -9.10
C ALA A 22 9.87 -2.75 -8.81
N LEU A 23 9.67 -2.46 -7.54
CA LEU A 23 9.09 -1.20 -7.08
C LEU A 23 10.18 -0.23 -6.67
N VAL A 24 9.84 1.06 -6.59
CA VAL A 24 10.79 2.10 -6.15
C VAL A 24 11.36 1.79 -4.76
N GLN A 25 10.56 1.21 -3.89
CA GLN A 25 10.96 0.80 -2.54
C GLN A 25 12.12 -0.22 -2.54
N HIS A 26 12.20 -1.06 -3.57
CA HIS A 26 13.29 -2.04 -3.70
C HIS A 26 14.65 -1.40 -4.01
N LEU A 27 14.71 -0.13 -4.36
CA LEU A 27 15.96 0.61 -4.52
C LEU A 27 16.68 0.83 -3.17
N ASP A 28 15.96 0.67 -2.05
CA ASP A 28 16.54 0.71 -0.71
C ASP A 28 17.13 -0.65 -0.32
N PHE A 29 18.09 -1.15 -1.10
CA PHE A 29 18.83 -2.38 -0.84
C PHE A 29 20.27 -2.11 -0.41
N TYR A 30 20.85 -3.05 0.32
CA TYR A 30 22.22 -2.98 0.85
C TYR A 30 23.27 -2.85 -0.26
N ARG A 31 24.10 -1.81 -0.16
CA ARG A 31 25.23 -1.52 -1.05
C ARG A 31 26.41 -1.05 -0.21
N ASP A 32 27.53 -1.73 -0.34
CA ASP A 32 28.81 -1.33 0.25
C ASP A 32 29.77 -0.79 -0.84
N GLU A 33 30.97 -0.42 -0.43
CA GLU A 33 32.05 0.05 -1.32
C GLU A 33 32.45 -0.98 -2.38
N ASN A 34 32.21 -2.27 -2.13
CA ASN A 34 32.48 -3.37 -3.06
C ASN A 34 31.35 -3.62 -4.05
N SER A 35 30.24 -2.94 -3.89
CA SER A 35 29.13 -3.02 -4.83
C SER A 35 29.51 -2.40 -6.17
N LYS A 36 29.33 -3.14 -7.26
CA LYS A 36 29.64 -2.65 -8.60
C LYS A 36 28.88 -1.35 -8.94
N LEU A 37 27.65 -1.22 -8.51
CA LEU A 37 26.85 -0.01 -8.74
C LEU A 37 27.45 1.23 -8.05
N VAL A 38 28.11 1.04 -6.91
CA VAL A 38 28.81 2.12 -6.21
C VAL A 38 30.15 2.42 -6.90
N GLN A 39 30.90 1.39 -7.27
CA GLN A 39 32.19 1.55 -7.98
C GLN A 39 32.03 2.23 -9.34
N ASP A 40 30.95 1.94 -10.04
CA ASP A 40 30.62 2.55 -11.33
C ASP A 40 30.00 3.96 -11.19
N GLY A 41 29.81 4.45 -9.96
CA GLY A 41 29.24 5.78 -9.67
C GLY A 41 27.73 5.91 -10.03
N ILE A 42 27.02 4.79 -10.13
CA ILE A 42 25.58 4.78 -10.49
C ILE A 42 24.71 5.03 -9.26
N MET A 43 25.11 4.50 -8.11
CA MET A 43 24.37 4.62 -6.84
C MET A 43 25.32 4.86 -5.68
N ASP A 44 24.84 5.55 -4.65
CA ASP A 44 25.58 5.78 -3.42
C ASP A 44 25.63 4.53 -2.51
N ILE A 45 26.59 4.51 -1.59
CA ILE A 45 26.68 3.52 -0.52
C ILE A 45 25.39 3.57 0.32
N ASN A 46 24.83 2.41 0.64
CA ASN A 46 23.69 2.26 1.51
C ASN A 46 23.83 1.02 2.39
N THR A 47 24.53 1.17 3.52
CA THR A 47 24.77 0.08 4.47
C THR A 47 23.67 -0.08 5.50
N ASP A 48 22.76 0.90 5.63
CA ASP A 48 21.59 0.87 6.52
C ASP A 48 20.28 0.58 5.75
N ALA A 49 20.38 -0.05 4.61
CA ALA A 49 19.26 -0.36 3.74
C ALA A 49 18.23 -1.29 4.40
N TYR A 50 16.97 -1.09 4.06
CA TYR A 50 15.89 -1.97 4.52
C TYR A 50 15.97 -3.37 3.92
N TYR A 51 16.22 -3.47 2.60
CA TYR A 51 16.34 -4.75 1.89
C TYR A 51 17.77 -5.27 1.87
N PRO A 52 17.95 -6.60 1.85
CA PRO A 52 19.28 -7.21 1.67
C PRO A 52 19.80 -6.96 0.24
N ARG A 53 21.09 -7.28 0.03
CA ARG A 53 21.67 -7.29 -1.31
C ARG A 53 20.89 -8.22 -2.23
N PRO A 54 20.45 -7.77 -3.41
CA PRO A 54 19.79 -8.61 -4.40
C PRO A 54 20.71 -9.76 -4.83
N SER A 55 20.15 -10.95 -4.95
CA SER A 55 20.85 -12.13 -5.44
C SER A 55 20.05 -12.77 -6.55
N PHE A 56 20.70 -13.04 -7.67
CA PHE A 56 20.12 -13.74 -8.83
C PHE A 56 20.44 -15.25 -8.84
N ASP A 57 21.01 -15.74 -7.75
CA ASP A 57 21.32 -17.16 -7.64
C ASP A 57 20.05 -18.01 -7.53
N ARG A 58 19.77 -18.74 -8.59
CA ARG A 58 18.63 -19.66 -8.70
C ARG A 58 18.92 -21.09 -8.23
N GLY A 59 20.17 -21.39 -7.88
CA GLY A 59 20.70 -22.76 -7.82
C GLY A 59 20.77 -23.39 -6.43
N GLY A 60 20.38 -22.72 -5.36
CA GLY A 60 20.58 -23.24 -4.01
C GLY A 60 19.31 -23.76 -3.36
N GLU A 61 19.41 -24.85 -2.63
CA GLU A 61 18.42 -25.23 -1.62
C GLU A 61 18.21 -24.05 -0.66
N GLY A 62 17.00 -23.49 -0.62
CA GLY A 62 16.69 -22.35 0.24
C GLY A 62 16.21 -21.09 -0.48
N HIS A 63 16.03 -21.12 -1.78
CA HIS A 63 15.44 -20.02 -2.57
C HIS A 63 13.89 -20.01 -2.55
N GLY A 64 13.29 -20.95 -1.83
CA GLY A 64 11.86 -20.90 -1.55
C GLY A 64 11.51 -19.89 -0.47
N SER A 65 10.23 -19.70 -0.23
CA SER A 65 9.66 -18.85 0.83
C SER A 65 10.17 -19.18 2.25
N SER A 66 10.91 -20.26 2.42
CA SER A 66 11.47 -20.73 3.69
C SER A 66 12.96 -20.43 3.86
N GLY A 67 13.64 -19.86 2.87
CA GLY A 67 15.08 -19.65 2.90
C GLY A 67 15.51 -18.29 3.45
N ARG A 68 16.55 -18.25 4.30
CA ARG A 68 17.29 -17.06 4.73
C ARG A 68 16.38 -15.90 5.20
N ASN A 69 16.42 -14.77 4.50
CA ASN A 69 15.68 -13.57 4.87
C ASN A 69 14.16 -13.69 4.68
N HIS A 70 13.67 -14.73 4.00
CA HIS A 70 12.25 -14.98 3.81
C HIS A 70 11.60 -15.69 5.00
N GLN A 71 12.34 -15.97 6.06
CA GLN A 71 11.77 -16.45 7.32
C GLN A 71 11.26 -15.29 8.17
N VAL A 72 10.18 -15.54 8.92
CA VAL A 72 9.62 -14.53 9.81
C VAL A 72 10.67 -14.05 10.79
N GLN A 73 10.94 -12.76 10.77
CA GLN A 73 11.95 -12.12 11.60
C GLN A 73 11.56 -10.68 11.93
N THR A 74 12.05 -10.18 13.02
CA THR A 74 11.69 -8.85 13.53
C THR A 74 12.05 -7.72 12.57
N ARG A 75 13.11 -7.86 11.77
CA ARG A 75 13.54 -6.84 10.82
C ARG A 75 12.46 -6.47 9.80
N TYR A 76 11.72 -7.46 9.31
CA TYR A 76 10.71 -7.28 8.27
C TYR A 76 9.27 -7.43 8.79
N LEU A 77 9.14 -7.61 10.11
CA LEU A 77 7.83 -7.58 10.75
C LEU A 77 7.34 -6.14 10.81
N GLN A 78 6.20 -5.88 10.21
CA GLN A 78 5.63 -4.54 10.11
C GLN A 78 4.43 -4.39 11.05
N ASN A 79 4.24 -3.19 11.55
CA ASN A 79 3.04 -2.85 12.31
C ASN A 79 1.94 -2.36 11.35
N ALA A 80 0.92 -3.17 11.18
CA ALA A 80 -0.24 -2.86 10.34
C ALA A 80 -1.38 -2.18 11.10
N ALA A 81 -1.11 -1.53 12.24
CA ALA A 81 -2.07 -0.64 12.85
C ALA A 81 -2.26 0.60 11.99
N TYR A 82 -3.49 1.08 11.88
CA TYR A 82 -3.81 2.26 11.10
C TYR A 82 -5.00 3.03 11.67
N ILE A 83 -5.09 4.28 11.26
CA ILE A 83 -6.25 5.14 11.41
C ILE A 83 -6.60 5.74 10.05
N ARG A 84 -7.88 5.72 9.69
CA ARG A 84 -8.34 6.23 8.39
C ARG A 84 -9.53 7.17 8.57
N LEU A 85 -9.47 8.32 7.91
CA LEU A 85 -10.62 9.19 7.73
C LEU A 85 -11.43 8.69 6.53
N LYS A 86 -12.44 7.86 6.83
CA LYS A 86 -13.21 7.14 5.81
C LYS A 86 -14.24 8.00 5.10
N ASN A 87 -14.89 8.89 5.83
CA ASN A 87 -15.94 9.72 5.26
C ASN A 87 -15.94 11.09 5.92
N LEU A 88 -15.93 12.12 5.09
CA LEU A 88 -16.13 13.51 5.50
C LEU A 88 -17.22 14.08 4.60
N GLN A 89 -18.33 14.52 5.19
CA GLN A 89 -19.38 15.19 4.46
C GLN A 89 -19.68 16.56 5.03
N LEU A 90 -19.60 17.57 4.18
CA LEU A 90 -19.96 18.94 4.49
C LEU A 90 -21.16 19.35 3.63
N GLY A 91 -22.22 19.83 4.26
CA GLY A 91 -23.42 20.27 3.56
C GLY A 91 -23.87 21.63 4.07
N TYR A 92 -24.26 22.51 3.16
CA TYR A 92 -24.79 23.81 3.48
C TYR A 92 -26.14 24.01 2.77
N THR A 93 -27.15 24.39 3.52
CA THR A 93 -28.45 24.76 2.98
C THR A 93 -28.53 26.29 2.96
N LEU A 94 -28.78 26.84 1.76
CA LEU A 94 -28.88 28.27 1.60
C LEU A 94 -30.13 28.80 2.33
N PRO A 95 -30.03 30.01 2.94
CA PRO A 95 -31.17 30.67 3.54
C PRO A 95 -32.26 30.96 2.51
N GLU A 96 -33.50 30.71 2.89
CA GLU A 96 -34.68 30.84 2.05
C GLU A 96 -34.82 32.24 1.41
N LYS A 97 -34.40 33.28 2.12
CA LYS A 97 -34.41 34.64 1.59
C LYS A 97 -33.60 34.85 0.31
N TRP A 98 -32.63 33.98 0.05
CA TRP A 98 -31.79 34.05 -1.16
C TRP A 98 -32.38 33.19 -2.30
N THR A 99 -33.16 32.19 -1.96
CA THR A 99 -33.72 31.25 -2.94
C THR A 99 -35.14 31.62 -3.37
N ARG A 100 -35.92 32.35 -2.54
CA ARG A 100 -37.27 32.83 -2.86
C ARG A 100 -37.42 33.60 -4.17
N PRO A 101 -36.51 34.52 -4.54
CA PRO A 101 -36.62 35.24 -5.82
C PRO A 101 -36.62 34.32 -7.03
N ALA A 102 -35.95 33.18 -6.91
CA ALA A 102 -35.86 32.14 -7.95
C ALA A 102 -36.98 31.08 -7.84
N LYS A 103 -37.96 31.23 -6.93
CA LYS A 103 -39.02 30.25 -6.65
C LYS A 103 -38.47 28.88 -6.23
N ILE A 104 -37.31 28.86 -5.56
CA ILE A 104 -36.69 27.65 -5.04
C ILE A 104 -37.01 27.58 -3.55
N GLU A 105 -37.70 26.52 -3.12
CA GLU A 105 -38.02 26.31 -1.70
C GLU A 105 -36.75 25.98 -0.90
N ARG A 106 -35.92 25.13 -1.46
CA ARG A 106 -34.71 24.67 -0.75
C ARG A 106 -33.54 24.43 -1.73
N LEU A 107 -32.39 25.02 -1.43
CA LEU A 107 -31.16 24.77 -2.14
C LEU A 107 -30.10 24.31 -1.14
N ARG A 108 -29.64 23.08 -1.33
CA ARG A 108 -28.57 22.49 -0.52
C ARG A 108 -27.42 22.12 -1.39
N THR A 109 -26.22 22.54 -1.03
CA THR A 109 -24.97 22.09 -1.61
C THR A 109 -24.27 21.17 -0.63
N TYR A 110 -23.60 20.16 -1.14
CA TYR A 110 -22.79 19.28 -0.30
C TYR A 110 -21.49 18.87 -1.00
N PHE A 111 -20.50 18.65 -0.20
CA PHE A 111 -19.21 18.07 -0.56
C PHE A 111 -19.03 16.80 0.26
N SER A 112 -18.65 15.70 -0.39
CA SER A 112 -18.35 14.43 0.25
C SER A 112 -16.98 13.98 -0.20
N ALA A 113 -16.21 13.48 0.73
CA ALA A 113 -14.89 12.94 0.47
C ALA A 113 -14.72 11.62 1.23
N GLU A 114 -14.29 10.57 0.51
CA GLU A 114 -14.08 9.25 1.08
C GLU A 114 -12.61 8.86 1.02
N ASN A 115 -12.14 8.12 2.04
CA ASN A 115 -10.78 7.63 2.17
C ASN A 115 -9.69 8.71 2.05
N ILE A 116 -9.95 9.92 2.59
CA ILE A 116 -9.12 11.11 2.36
C ILE A 116 -7.71 10.94 2.93
N TRP A 117 -7.61 10.28 4.05
CA TRP A 117 -6.34 10.18 4.76
C TRP A 117 -6.24 8.87 5.53
N THR A 118 -5.03 8.28 5.48
CA THR A 118 -4.67 7.08 6.25
C THR A 118 -3.33 7.30 6.93
N GLY A 119 -3.31 7.17 8.24
CA GLY A 119 -2.09 7.15 9.05
C GLY A 119 -1.74 5.71 9.39
N THR A 120 -0.56 5.26 8.98
CA THR A 120 -0.03 3.92 9.25
C THR A 120 1.49 3.94 9.17
N SER A 121 2.14 2.99 9.83
CA SER A 121 3.57 2.71 9.68
C SER A 121 3.87 1.54 8.74
N LEU A 122 2.84 0.98 8.12
CA LEU A 122 2.98 -0.08 7.12
C LEU A 122 3.73 0.45 5.88
N ALA A 123 4.48 -0.41 5.20
CA ALA A 123 5.15 -0.05 3.96
C ALA A 123 4.15 0.51 2.94
N SER A 124 4.54 1.59 2.25
CA SER A 124 3.65 2.38 1.37
C SER A 124 3.08 1.62 0.18
N MET A 125 3.64 0.44 -0.12
CA MET A 125 3.12 -0.45 -1.17
C MET A 125 1.85 -1.21 -0.76
N PHE A 126 1.51 -1.20 0.53
CA PHE A 126 0.36 -1.93 1.07
C PHE A 126 -0.71 -0.98 1.61
N ASP A 127 -1.96 -1.31 1.37
CA ASP A 127 -3.08 -0.68 2.05
C ASP A 127 -3.44 -1.50 3.30
N PRO A 128 -3.45 -0.91 4.51
CA PRO A 128 -3.67 -1.65 5.75
C PRO A 128 -5.07 -2.27 5.88
N GLU A 129 -6.04 -1.88 5.07
CA GLU A 129 -7.36 -2.52 5.03
C GLU A 129 -7.41 -3.72 4.10
N THR A 130 -6.59 -3.73 3.06
CA THR A 130 -6.59 -4.78 2.06
C THR A 130 -5.62 -5.91 2.36
N ILE A 131 -4.71 -5.72 3.31
CA ILE A 131 -3.85 -6.80 3.79
C ILE A 131 -4.65 -7.71 4.72
N ASP A 132 -4.67 -9.00 4.41
CA ASP A 132 -5.18 -10.02 5.29
C ASP A 132 -4.03 -10.66 6.05
N GLY A 133 -4.09 -10.59 7.38
CA GLY A 133 -3.17 -11.32 8.25
C GLY A 133 -3.60 -12.78 8.43
N GLY A 134 -4.40 -13.29 7.55
CA GLY A 134 -4.94 -14.63 7.61
C GLY A 134 -3.86 -15.68 7.68
N ASN A 135 -3.84 -16.42 8.77
CA ASN A 135 -3.08 -17.64 8.93
C ASN A 135 -3.73 -18.73 8.07
N ASN A 136 -3.37 -18.76 6.81
CA ASN A 136 -4.03 -19.57 5.82
C ASN A 136 -3.40 -20.95 5.69
N ASN A 137 -3.40 -21.68 6.79
CA ASN A 137 -3.18 -23.12 6.76
C ASN A 137 -4.38 -23.90 6.23
N THR A 138 -5.45 -23.25 5.85
CA THR A 138 -6.63 -23.90 5.27
C THR A 138 -6.82 -23.49 3.83
N GLU A 139 -6.28 -24.32 3.00
CA GLU A 139 -6.74 -24.59 1.63
C GLU A 139 -6.94 -23.43 0.65
N LYS A 140 -5.89 -23.21 -0.13
CA LYS A 140 -5.96 -23.53 -1.57
C LYS A 140 -6.46 -22.50 -2.55
N ASP A 141 -6.74 -21.29 -2.21
CA ASP A 141 -6.85 -20.36 -3.32
C ASP A 141 -5.82 -19.23 -3.18
N TRP A 142 -4.70 -19.38 -3.90
CA TRP A 142 -3.69 -18.33 -4.04
C TRP A 142 -4.31 -16.98 -4.50
N ARG A 143 -5.55 -17.02 -5.00
CA ARG A 143 -6.33 -15.87 -5.43
C ARG A 143 -7.05 -15.16 -4.29
N THR A 144 -7.25 -15.82 -3.16
CA THR A 144 -7.92 -15.26 -1.97
C THR A 144 -6.95 -14.70 -0.94
N TYR A 145 -5.65 -14.86 -1.15
CA TYR A 145 -4.66 -14.27 -0.26
C TYR A 145 -4.49 -12.79 -0.57
N ASN A 146 -4.96 -11.94 0.32
CA ASN A 146 -4.66 -10.50 0.29
C ASN A 146 -3.20 -10.24 0.67
N ASN A 147 -2.29 -10.78 -0.10
CA ASN A 147 -0.85 -10.64 0.07
C ASN A 147 -0.35 -9.24 -0.34
N GLY A 148 -1.17 -8.21 -0.15
CA GLY A 148 -0.87 -6.87 -0.61
C GLY A 148 -1.11 -6.66 -2.12
N ASN A 149 -1.59 -7.67 -2.85
CA ASN A 149 -1.90 -7.57 -4.28
C ASN A 149 -3.29 -6.97 -4.53
N ALA A 150 -4.08 -6.73 -3.48
CA ALA A 150 -5.37 -6.08 -3.62
C ALA A 150 -5.16 -4.60 -3.96
N TYR A 151 -5.98 -4.10 -4.89
CA TYR A 151 -5.93 -2.70 -5.27
C TYR A 151 -6.21 -1.80 -4.05
N PRO A 152 -5.37 -0.79 -3.77
CA PRO A 152 -5.59 0.10 -2.63
C PRO A 152 -6.88 0.90 -2.80
N LEU A 153 -7.51 1.23 -1.68
CA LEU A 153 -8.72 2.03 -1.69
C LEU A 153 -8.46 3.43 -2.24
N SER A 154 -9.22 3.83 -3.24
CA SER A 154 -9.11 5.14 -3.87
C SER A 154 -9.72 6.25 -3.00
N ILE A 155 -9.15 7.45 -3.10
CA ILE A 155 -9.79 8.66 -2.60
C ILE A 155 -10.92 9.04 -3.56
N GLN A 156 -12.12 9.26 -3.02
CA GLN A 156 -13.27 9.70 -3.80
C GLN A 156 -13.73 11.08 -3.31
N LEU A 157 -13.86 12.01 -4.23
CA LEU A 157 -14.35 13.35 -3.95
C LEU A 157 -15.63 13.56 -4.76
N SER A 158 -16.70 14.00 -4.10
CA SER A 158 -18.00 14.24 -4.71
C SER A 158 -18.52 15.60 -4.31
N PHE A 159 -19.11 16.29 -5.27
CA PHE A 159 -19.84 17.53 -5.04
C PHE A 159 -21.25 17.38 -5.59
N GLY A 160 -22.24 17.81 -4.82
CA GLY A 160 -23.63 17.70 -5.24
C GLY A 160 -24.46 18.91 -4.84
N ILE A 161 -25.53 19.13 -5.60
CA ILE A 161 -26.53 20.16 -5.36
C ILE A 161 -27.90 19.49 -5.34
N SER A 162 -28.69 19.80 -4.32
CA SER A 162 -30.09 19.36 -4.20
C SER A 162 -30.99 20.60 -4.22
N ILE A 163 -31.91 20.60 -5.15
CA ILE A 163 -32.85 21.72 -5.37
C ILE A 163 -34.28 21.19 -5.20
N THR A 164 -35.08 21.87 -4.42
CA THR A 164 -36.53 21.64 -4.27
C THR A 164 -37.25 22.91 -4.69
N PHE A 165 -38.27 22.74 -5.53
CA PHE A 165 -39.14 23.81 -6.07
C PHE A 165 -40.48 23.80 -5.39
#